data_71700f73bfda28def2b4498250bb5f71
#
_entry.id   71700f73bfda28def2b4498250bb5f71
#
_cell.length_a   1.000
_cell.length_b   1.000
_cell.length_c   1.000
_cell.angle_alpha   90.00
_cell.angle_beta   90.00
_cell.angle_gamma   90.00
#
_symmetry.space_group_name_H-M   'P 1'
#
loop_
_entity.id
_entity.type
_entity.pdbx_description
1 polymer ?
#
loop_
_entity_poly.entity_id
_entity_poly.type
_entity_poly.pdbx_seq_one_letter_code
_entity_poly.pdbx_strand_id
1 'polypeptide(L)'
;MKKVLIINLRRLGDVYSSAHLINSIAAQGATQISVLVYQESAKAAKSLQNISEVFTINRQEIITLKSNKIFSDVDAFSELFTQMNEIKNQTWDQVINYSNDTVGTYLASYIQNSTGAISGVYYDSQHLTSINNKWTLLFNDILTAMPLAPVHFVDCYHKIASTPYSFVGEKIITSPPHNEIARTQIQTIRIAHETEGITAKVVGIQLKTSSALKDLPSELVKDFIFLMKKSSELIPVILIAPNEYERSCANMISEHFDDGVVVIESDLVTLPSVLSNLDLLVTPDTATKHVANLTGTAVLEISLGTSPFLKQGPYAQNSLILTDTLETRSFAGAHPTSITGMDVVSTVLYFFTATKTIKPLLSPNVTLYAARFDQLGIYYYPVSGSVNPKVEISRLMNRQIVSVLFQSSEIECIYADIKDQGKNIVSKWADKERSNITQFMRDLLATLRALLQGQNRKDNSLEFVTSLGRLLNYANSNELTQVPCLLFKGKLELIRGTTVEENTRDVEVLLHELKSNVLKILVLLKKLDETAAEVRTGNAVTKTAEVNI
;
A
#
# COMPACT_ATOMS: atom_id res chain seq x y z
N MET A 1 -14.33 26.60 10.97
CA MET A 1 -13.31 25.85 10.22
C MET A 1 -13.15 24.51 10.90
N LYS A 2 -13.29 23.40 10.18
CA LYS A 2 -13.18 22.03 10.72
C LYS A 2 -11.75 21.78 11.19
N LYS A 3 -11.58 21.20 12.40
CA LYS A 3 -10.27 20.81 12.95
C LYS A 3 -10.09 19.30 12.88
N VAL A 4 -9.06 18.85 12.17
CA VAL A 4 -8.73 17.43 11.98
C VAL A 4 -7.35 17.13 12.52
N LEU A 5 -7.23 16.11 13.37
CA LEU A 5 -5.96 15.57 13.82
C LEU A 5 -5.71 14.22 13.15
N ILE A 6 -4.53 14.03 12.54
CA ILE A 6 -4.08 12.75 11.99
C ILE A 6 -2.97 12.20 12.89
N ILE A 7 -3.17 11.03 13.48
CA ILE A 7 -2.17 10.32 14.29
C ILE A 7 -1.43 9.35 13.37
N ASN A 8 -0.16 9.65 13.07
CA ASN A 8 0.70 8.82 12.22
C ASN A 8 2.04 8.52 12.90
N LEU A 9 2.03 7.53 13.79
CA LEU A 9 3.20 7.08 14.55
C LEU A 9 3.92 5.92 13.85
N ARG A 10 3.94 5.95 12.52
CA ARG A 10 4.55 4.91 11.68
C ARG A 10 5.90 5.34 11.13
N ARG A 11 6.42 4.58 10.17
CA ARG A 11 7.71 4.85 9.52
C ARG A 11 7.65 6.11 8.66
N LEU A 12 8.81 6.65 8.32
CA LEU A 12 8.98 7.85 7.50
C LEU A 12 8.21 7.80 6.16
N GLY A 13 8.23 6.65 5.48
CA GLY A 13 7.48 6.44 4.24
C GLY A 13 5.95 6.55 4.43
N ASP A 14 5.42 6.06 5.57
CA ASP A 14 4.00 6.18 5.91
C ASP A 14 3.62 7.64 6.18
N VAL A 15 4.53 8.44 6.77
CA VAL A 15 4.31 9.88 6.97
C VAL A 15 4.19 10.58 5.62
N TYR A 16 5.08 10.33 4.67
CA TYR A 16 4.97 10.89 3.33
C TYR A 16 3.71 10.39 2.60
N SER A 17 3.36 9.12 2.71
CA SER A 17 2.15 8.58 2.06
C SER A 17 0.85 9.20 2.59
N SER A 18 0.84 9.70 3.84
CA SER A 18 -0.33 10.40 4.39
C SER A 18 -0.64 11.75 3.71
N ALA A 19 0.32 12.31 2.96
CA ALA A 19 0.13 13.53 2.19
C ALA A 19 -1.06 13.44 1.21
N HIS A 20 -1.32 12.25 0.65
CA HIS A 20 -2.46 12.03 -0.23
C HIS A 20 -3.80 12.25 0.50
N LEU A 21 -3.93 11.72 1.71
CA LEU A 21 -5.11 11.91 2.55
C LEU A 21 -5.23 13.38 3.02
N ILE A 22 -4.12 13.98 3.49
CA ILE A 22 -4.06 15.37 3.93
C ILE A 22 -4.54 16.31 2.81
N ASN A 23 -3.99 16.14 1.61
CA ASN A 23 -4.39 16.94 0.45
C ASN A 23 -5.87 16.74 0.08
N SER A 24 -6.36 15.52 0.17
CA SER A 24 -7.77 15.21 -0.12
C SER A 24 -8.73 15.81 0.91
N ILE A 25 -8.34 15.86 2.19
CA ILE A 25 -9.12 16.55 3.25
C ILE A 25 -9.14 18.06 2.99
N ALA A 26 -7.98 18.66 2.68
CA ALA A 26 -7.87 20.08 2.39
C ALA A 26 -8.72 20.49 1.17
N ALA A 27 -8.80 19.65 0.15
CA ALA A 27 -9.61 19.90 -1.06
C ALA A 27 -11.13 19.92 -0.79
N GLN A 28 -11.61 19.42 0.35
CA GLN A 28 -13.04 19.42 0.70
C GLN A 28 -13.52 20.76 1.28
N GLY A 29 -12.64 21.70 1.57
CA GLY A 29 -12.99 23.02 2.10
C GLY A 29 -12.10 23.49 3.24
N ALA A 30 -12.49 24.57 3.90
CA ALA A 30 -11.71 25.22 4.95
C ALA A 30 -11.51 24.29 6.18
N THR A 31 -10.39 23.61 6.21
CA THR A 31 -10.02 22.64 7.26
C THR A 31 -8.65 22.99 7.82
N GLN A 32 -8.54 23.01 9.14
CA GLN A 32 -7.26 23.06 9.85
C GLN A 32 -6.82 21.62 10.12
N ILE A 33 -5.71 21.20 9.49
CA ILE A 33 -5.19 19.84 9.60
C ILE A 33 -3.93 19.87 10.45
N SER A 34 -3.92 19.13 11.54
CA SER A 34 -2.75 18.91 12.38
C SER A 34 -2.34 17.44 12.32
N VAL A 35 -1.05 17.17 12.49
CA VAL A 35 -0.54 15.81 12.51
C VAL A 35 0.25 15.54 13.79
N LEU A 36 0.10 14.34 14.34
CA LEU A 36 0.91 13.81 15.44
C LEU A 36 1.83 12.72 14.90
N VAL A 37 3.14 12.93 15.04
CA VAL A 37 4.19 12.01 14.57
C VAL A 37 5.23 11.78 15.66
N TYR A 38 6.09 10.76 15.48
CA TYR A 38 7.31 10.70 16.28
C TYR A 38 8.27 11.82 15.90
N GLN A 39 9.06 12.29 16.88
CA GLN A 39 9.96 13.45 16.72
C GLN A 39 10.97 13.27 15.57
N GLU A 40 11.47 12.07 15.35
CA GLU A 40 12.34 11.75 14.23
C GLU A 40 11.71 11.97 12.85
N SER A 41 10.37 11.96 12.77
CA SER A 41 9.61 12.20 11.55
C SER A 41 9.10 13.64 11.40
N ALA A 42 9.38 14.51 12.35
CA ALA A 42 8.86 15.90 12.37
C ALA A 42 9.26 16.71 11.12
N LYS A 43 10.52 16.55 10.65
CA LYS A 43 10.99 17.24 9.43
C LYS A 43 10.21 16.81 8.19
N ALA A 44 9.91 15.50 8.06
CA ALA A 44 9.09 14.99 6.96
C ALA A 44 7.66 15.52 7.05
N ALA A 45 7.03 15.49 8.22
CA ALA A 45 5.69 16.03 8.39
C ALA A 45 5.62 17.53 8.06
N LYS A 46 6.61 18.32 8.49
CA LYS A 46 6.69 19.76 8.19
C LYS A 46 6.93 20.08 6.71
N SER A 47 7.40 19.12 5.92
CA SER A 47 7.56 19.30 4.45
C SER A 47 6.27 19.02 3.68
N LEU A 48 5.22 18.52 4.32
CA LEU A 48 3.94 18.26 3.66
C LEU A 48 3.09 19.53 3.54
N GLN A 49 2.37 19.66 2.43
CA GLN A 49 1.43 20.76 2.21
C GLN A 49 0.17 20.59 3.06
N ASN A 50 -0.54 21.69 3.27
CA ASN A 50 -1.84 21.73 3.95
C ASN A 50 -1.84 21.33 5.44
N ILE A 51 -0.67 21.27 6.07
CA ILE A 51 -0.56 21.05 7.53
C ILE A 51 -0.48 22.40 8.24
N SER A 52 -1.37 22.59 9.22
CA SER A 52 -1.39 23.78 10.07
C SER A 52 -0.42 23.65 11.24
N GLU A 53 -0.29 22.45 11.80
CA GLU A 53 0.52 22.21 12.99
C GLU A 53 1.05 20.76 13.03
N VAL A 54 2.27 20.60 13.54
CA VAL A 54 2.93 19.29 13.72
C VAL A 54 3.22 19.09 15.19
N PHE A 55 2.51 18.16 15.81
CA PHE A 55 2.78 17.67 17.15
C PHE A 55 3.73 16.49 17.12
N THR A 56 4.53 16.35 18.16
CA THR A 56 5.54 15.27 18.21
C THR A 56 5.52 14.53 19.53
N ILE A 57 5.85 13.23 19.46
CA ILE A 57 6.19 12.41 20.62
C ILE A 57 7.68 12.09 20.54
N ASN A 58 8.41 12.42 21.60
CA ASN A 58 9.80 12.00 21.77
C ASN A 58 9.85 10.56 22.29
N ARG A 59 9.73 9.61 21.35
CA ARG A 59 9.74 8.17 21.67
C ARG A 59 11.03 7.74 22.36
N GLN A 60 12.18 8.31 21.99
CA GLN A 60 13.46 7.95 22.58
C GLN A 60 13.55 8.31 24.07
N GLU A 61 13.02 9.44 24.45
CA GLU A 61 12.95 9.89 25.85
C GLU A 61 12.06 8.94 26.67
N ILE A 62 10.87 8.60 26.15
CA ILE A 62 9.96 7.66 26.81
C ILE A 62 10.62 6.29 27.00
N ILE A 63 11.35 5.78 26.00
CA ILE A 63 12.08 4.51 26.10
C ILE A 63 13.19 4.61 27.13
N THR A 64 13.92 5.73 27.19
CA THR A 64 14.97 5.97 28.16
C THR A 64 14.43 5.98 29.60
N LEU A 65 13.30 6.68 29.82
CA LEU A 65 12.61 6.69 31.12
C LEU A 65 12.12 5.30 31.51
N LYS A 66 11.55 4.54 30.53
CA LYS A 66 11.10 3.17 30.76
C LYS A 66 12.23 2.21 31.12
N SER A 67 13.47 2.50 30.78
CA SER A 67 14.64 1.70 31.15
C SER A 67 15.13 1.95 32.56
N ASN A 68 14.60 2.92 33.29
CA ASN A 68 14.89 3.20 34.68
C ASN A 68 14.43 2.03 35.57
N LYS A 69 15.24 1.66 36.57
CA LYS A 69 15.01 0.46 37.39
C LYS A 69 13.97 0.62 38.51
N ILE A 70 13.56 1.86 38.86
CA ILE A 70 12.74 2.12 40.04
C ILE A 70 11.32 2.56 39.69
N PHE A 71 11.14 3.57 38.86
CA PHE A 71 9.82 4.15 38.53
C PHE A 71 9.54 4.20 37.02
N SER A 72 10.12 3.29 36.28
CA SER A 72 10.17 3.29 34.81
C SER A 72 8.83 3.51 34.11
N ASP A 73 7.78 2.84 34.55
CA ASP A 73 6.46 2.94 33.89
C ASP A 73 5.77 4.26 34.29
N VAL A 74 5.88 4.69 35.54
CA VAL A 74 5.28 5.93 36.02
C VAL A 74 5.91 7.14 35.32
N ASP A 75 7.25 7.18 35.27
CA ASP A 75 8.00 8.26 34.65
C ASP A 75 7.71 8.34 33.14
N ALA A 76 7.72 7.20 32.45
CA ALA A 76 7.41 7.11 31.02
C ALA A 76 5.97 7.54 30.68
N PHE A 77 4.99 7.15 31.51
CA PHE A 77 3.60 7.59 31.36
C PHE A 77 3.45 9.07 31.66
N SER A 78 4.06 9.58 32.72
CA SER A 78 4.01 11.01 33.10
C SER A 78 4.55 11.87 31.95
N GLU A 79 5.67 11.47 31.35
CA GLU A 79 6.25 12.17 30.21
C GLU A 79 5.34 12.11 28.98
N LEU A 80 4.80 10.93 28.65
CA LEU A 80 3.84 10.81 27.54
C LEU A 80 2.63 11.73 27.74
N PHE A 81 2.05 11.77 28.93
CA PHE A 81 0.93 12.66 29.24
C PHE A 81 1.31 14.14 29.12
N THR A 82 2.52 14.50 29.56
CA THR A 82 3.04 15.88 29.43
C THR A 82 3.12 16.29 27.96
N GLN A 83 3.69 15.43 27.11
CA GLN A 83 3.77 15.66 25.66
C GLN A 83 2.39 15.72 24.99
N MET A 84 1.39 15.02 25.52
CA MET A 84 0.02 15.00 24.97
C MET A 84 -0.90 16.11 25.48
N ASN A 85 -0.55 16.83 26.55
CA ASN A 85 -1.42 17.85 27.16
C ASN A 85 -1.87 18.93 26.18
N GLU A 86 -0.97 19.44 25.35
CA GLU A 86 -1.29 20.48 24.37
C GLU A 86 -2.33 20.01 23.36
N ILE A 87 -2.22 18.76 22.89
CA ILE A 87 -3.14 18.17 21.91
C ILE A 87 -4.49 17.88 22.54
N LYS A 88 -4.49 17.33 23.77
CA LYS A 88 -5.71 16.97 24.51
C LYS A 88 -6.55 18.17 24.88
N ASN A 89 -5.93 19.30 25.17
CA ASN A 89 -6.62 20.54 25.53
C ASN A 89 -7.26 21.26 24.33
N GLN A 90 -7.00 20.79 23.12
CA GLN A 90 -7.67 21.29 21.92
C GLN A 90 -8.98 20.51 21.66
N THR A 91 -9.90 21.13 20.92
CA THR A 91 -11.11 20.47 20.43
C THR A 91 -10.90 19.99 18.99
N TRP A 92 -11.22 18.75 18.71
CA TRP A 92 -11.08 18.14 17.41
C TRP A 92 -12.46 17.72 16.88
N ASP A 93 -12.81 18.14 15.66
CA ASP A 93 -14.01 17.66 14.96
C ASP A 93 -13.83 16.22 14.47
N GLN A 94 -12.58 15.85 14.15
CA GLN A 94 -12.23 14.50 13.76
C GLN A 94 -10.80 14.15 14.14
N VAL A 95 -10.62 12.97 14.74
CA VAL A 95 -9.30 12.34 14.95
C VAL A 95 -9.20 11.14 14.03
N ILE A 96 -8.17 11.11 13.18
CA ILE A 96 -7.92 10.00 12.24
C ILE A 96 -6.72 9.20 12.76
N ASN A 97 -6.97 7.98 13.23
CA ASN A 97 -5.91 7.05 13.60
C ASN A 97 -5.33 6.39 12.34
N TYR A 98 -4.33 7.04 11.75
CA TYR A 98 -3.62 6.51 10.59
C TYR A 98 -2.66 5.37 10.97
N SER A 99 -2.21 5.30 12.23
CA SER A 99 -1.33 4.23 12.71
C SER A 99 -2.04 2.90 12.82
N ASN A 100 -3.25 2.89 13.37
CA ASN A 100 -4.04 1.68 13.65
C ASN A 100 -3.27 0.58 14.42
N ASP A 101 -2.29 0.99 15.23
CA ASP A 101 -1.58 0.14 16.19
C ASP A 101 -2.07 0.42 17.62
N THR A 102 -1.58 -0.35 18.58
CA THR A 102 -2.01 -0.21 20.00
C THR A 102 -1.78 1.20 20.54
N VAL A 103 -0.65 1.83 20.23
CA VAL A 103 -0.32 3.18 20.72
C VAL A 103 -1.24 4.22 20.07
N GLY A 104 -1.37 4.17 18.73
CA GLY A 104 -2.28 5.04 18.00
C GLY A 104 -3.74 4.89 18.44
N THR A 105 -4.19 3.66 18.72
CA THR A 105 -5.53 3.37 19.23
C THR A 105 -5.78 4.00 20.60
N TYR A 106 -4.81 3.84 21.52
CA TYR A 106 -4.89 4.45 22.84
C TYR A 106 -4.93 5.98 22.76
N LEU A 107 -4.00 6.58 21.99
CA LEU A 107 -3.92 8.03 21.86
C LEU A 107 -5.14 8.64 21.16
N ALA A 108 -5.68 7.99 20.13
CA ALA A 108 -6.92 8.43 19.49
C ALA A 108 -8.06 8.55 20.50
N SER A 109 -8.22 7.54 21.36
CA SER A 109 -9.24 7.54 22.41
C SER A 109 -8.97 8.52 23.54
N TYR A 110 -7.69 8.67 23.92
CA TYR A 110 -7.28 9.60 24.98
C TYR A 110 -7.46 11.08 24.58
N ILE A 111 -7.10 11.41 23.33
CA ILE A 111 -7.15 12.78 22.80
C ILE A 111 -8.58 13.21 22.51
N GLN A 112 -9.40 12.30 21.98
CA GLN A 112 -10.75 12.61 21.54
C GLN A 112 -11.64 13.01 22.72
N ASN A 113 -12.12 14.23 22.70
CA ASN A 113 -13.17 14.70 23.59
C ASN A 113 -14.55 14.26 23.05
N SER A 114 -15.55 14.20 23.91
CA SER A 114 -16.88 13.61 23.69
C SER A 114 -17.68 14.09 22.47
N THR A 115 -17.20 15.06 21.69
CA THR A 115 -17.97 15.72 20.62
C THR A 115 -17.49 15.42 19.19
N GLY A 116 -16.30 14.89 18.99
CA GLY A 116 -15.75 14.63 17.65
C GLY A 116 -15.76 13.17 17.24
N ALA A 117 -15.57 12.90 15.97
CA ALA A 117 -15.52 11.56 15.40
C ALA A 117 -14.10 10.98 15.44
N ILE A 118 -13.96 9.66 15.72
CA ILE A 118 -12.72 8.92 15.51
C ILE A 118 -12.85 8.08 14.24
N SER A 119 -11.85 8.13 13.37
CA SER A 119 -11.71 7.28 12.19
C SER A 119 -10.54 6.32 12.39
N GLY A 120 -10.75 5.03 12.16
CA GLY A 120 -9.79 3.97 12.46
C GLY A 120 -10.16 3.16 13.69
N VAL A 121 -9.18 2.54 14.34
CA VAL A 121 -9.36 1.77 15.58
C VAL A 121 -9.27 2.70 16.78
N TYR A 122 -10.14 2.49 17.75
CA TYR A 122 -10.16 3.25 19.01
C TYR A 122 -10.73 2.39 20.16
N TYR A 123 -10.62 2.87 21.40
CA TYR A 123 -11.32 2.30 22.54
C TYR A 123 -12.59 3.11 22.83
N ASP A 124 -13.71 2.41 23.01
CA ASP A 124 -14.99 3.01 23.37
C ASP A 124 -15.05 3.42 24.87
N SER A 125 -16.20 3.87 25.32
CA SER A 125 -16.42 4.28 26.72
C SER A 125 -16.30 3.12 27.72
N GLN A 126 -16.32 1.87 27.28
CA GLN A 126 -16.10 0.67 28.07
C GLN A 126 -14.65 0.16 27.98
N HIS A 127 -13.77 0.91 27.34
CA HIS A 127 -12.38 0.53 27.03
C HIS A 127 -12.25 -0.72 26.15
N LEU A 128 -13.26 -1.02 25.36
CA LEU A 128 -13.23 -2.11 24.40
C LEU A 128 -12.85 -1.58 23.03
N THR A 129 -12.12 -2.39 22.25
CA THR A 129 -11.73 -2.04 20.89
C THR A 129 -12.96 -1.83 20.01
N SER A 130 -13.02 -0.70 19.36
CA SER A 130 -14.09 -0.30 18.42
C SER A 130 -13.50 0.22 17.12
N ILE A 131 -14.31 0.20 16.08
CA ILE A 131 -13.95 0.68 14.74
C ILE A 131 -15.06 1.57 14.18
N ASN A 132 -14.70 2.54 13.35
CA ASN A 132 -15.70 3.41 12.72
C ASN A 132 -16.40 2.79 11.50
N ASN A 133 -15.73 1.89 10.76
CA ASN A 133 -16.29 1.25 9.57
C ASN A 133 -15.53 -0.03 9.17
N LYS A 134 -16.10 -0.79 8.23
CA LYS A 134 -15.53 -2.07 7.74
C LYS A 134 -14.19 -1.92 7.01
N TRP A 135 -13.84 -0.73 6.49
CA TRP A 135 -12.54 -0.48 5.88
C TRP A 135 -11.40 -0.56 6.89
N THR A 136 -11.69 -0.24 8.15
CA THR A 136 -10.74 -0.43 9.26
C THR A 136 -10.44 -1.91 9.48
N LEU A 137 -11.46 -2.79 9.40
CA LEU A 137 -11.25 -4.24 9.42
C LEU A 137 -10.44 -4.72 8.21
N LEU A 138 -10.76 -4.21 7.01
CA LEU A 138 -10.00 -4.54 5.80
C LEU A 138 -8.51 -4.21 5.98
N PHE A 139 -8.21 -3.03 6.50
CA PHE A 139 -6.85 -2.60 6.71
C PHE A 139 -6.10 -3.47 7.74
N ASN A 140 -6.70 -3.68 8.90
CA ASN A 140 -6.02 -4.35 10.02
C ASN A 140 -5.89 -5.87 9.84
N ASP A 141 -6.96 -6.53 9.39
CA ASP A 141 -7.04 -7.99 9.42
C ASP A 141 -6.86 -8.60 8.04
N ILE A 142 -7.50 -8.02 7.02
CA ILE A 142 -7.47 -8.59 5.68
C ILE A 142 -6.16 -8.27 4.97
N LEU A 143 -5.75 -6.99 4.92
CA LEU A 143 -4.54 -6.60 4.19
C LEU A 143 -3.26 -7.12 4.83
N THR A 144 -3.24 -7.31 6.16
CA THR A 144 -2.08 -7.91 6.84
C THR A 144 -1.96 -9.40 6.55
N ALA A 145 -3.08 -10.12 6.47
CA ALA A 145 -3.11 -11.57 6.23
C ALA A 145 -2.91 -11.95 4.76
N MET A 146 -3.18 -11.04 3.81
CA MET A 146 -3.14 -11.34 2.37
C MET A 146 -1.83 -10.86 1.72
N PRO A 147 -0.94 -11.74 1.26
CA PRO A 147 0.25 -11.36 0.48
C PRO A 147 -0.14 -10.64 -0.83
N LEU A 148 -1.21 -11.10 -1.48
CA LEU A 148 -1.78 -10.54 -2.71
C LEU A 148 -2.89 -9.52 -2.37
N ALA A 149 -2.51 -8.42 -1.73
CA ALA A 149 -3.47 -7.42 -1.25
C ALA A 149 -4.33 -6.85 -2.39
N PRO A 150 -5.66 -6.82 -2.21
CA PRO A 150 -6.59 -6.32 -3.24
C PRO A 150 -6.67 -4.78 -3.29
N VAL A 151 -6.17 -4.08 -2.28
CA VAL A 151 -6.27 -2.62 -2.15
C VAL A 151 -4.98 -2.05 -1.58
N HIS A 152 -4.58 -0.89 -2.07
CA HIS A 152 -3.41 -0.17 -1.57
C HIS A 152 -3.71 0.55 -0.23
N PHE A 153 -2.72 0.70 0.65
CA PHE A 153 -2.90 1.32 1.96
C PHE A 153 -3.42 2.76 1.89
N VAL A 154 -2.93 3.57 0.97
CA VAL A 154 -3.40 4.95 0.78
C VAL A 154 -4.91 4.97 0.50
N ASP A 155 -5.40 4.06 -0.35
CA ASP A 155 -6.83 3.97 -0.66
C ASP A 155 -7.65 3.54 0.55
N CYS A 156 -7.15 2.59 1.35
CA CYS A 156 -7.81 2.19 2.58
C CYS A 156 -7.95 3.37 3.55
N TYR A 157 -6.92 4.19 3.72
CA TYR A 157 -6.98 5.36 4.60
C TYR A 157 -8.00 6.40 4.14
N HIS A 158 -8.12 6.64 2.83
CA HIS A 158 -9.19 7.51 2.30
C HIS A 158 -10.59 6.98 2.66
N LYS A 159 -10.79 5.67 2.56
CA LYS A 159 -12.06 5.02 2.90
C LYS A 159 -12.32 5.00 4.40
N ILE A 160 -11.30 4.77 5.24
CA ILE A 160 -11.39 4.84 6.70
C ILE A 160 -11.78 6.25 7.16
N ALA A 161 -11.15 7.26 6.59
CA ALA A 161 -11.43 8.66 6.87
C ALA A 161 -12.73 9.18 6.21
N SER A 162 -13.40 8.36 5.39
CA SER A 162 -14.57 8.76 4.59
C SER A 162 -14.29 9.99 3.70
N THR A 163 -13.08 10.05 3.15
CA THR A 163 -12.59 11.17 2.35
C THR A 163 -12.40 10.72 0.90
N PRO A 164 -13.12 11.31 -0.08
CA PRO A 164 -12.86 11.03 -1.49
C PRO A 164 -11.45 11.48 -1.88
N TYR A 165 -10.81 10.72 -2.77
CA TYR A 165 -9.47 11.05 -3.24
C TYR A 165 -9.48 12.32 -4.12
N SER A 166 -8.48 13.18 -3.92
CA SER A 166 -8.21 14.35 -4.76
C SER A 166 -6.84 14.25 -5.42
N PHE A 167 -6.80 14.37 -6.74
CA PHE A 167 -5.56 14.44 -7.51
C PHE A 167 -4.98 15.84 -7.57
N VAL A 168 -5.78 16.86 -7.29
CA VAL A 168 -5.43 18.28 -7.44
C VAL A 168 -4.61 18.78 -6.25
N GLY A 169 -3.66 19.65 -6.53
CA GLY A 169 -2.86 20.37 -5.53
C GLY A 169 -1.49 19.73 -5.27
N GLU A 170 -0.58 20.60 -4.85
CA GLU A 170 0.74 20.20 -4.39
C GLU A 170 0.63 19.49 -3.04
N LYS A 171 1.42 18.44 -2.85
CA LYS A 171 1.38 17.59 -1.65
C LYS A 171 2.61 17.74 -0.78
N ILE A 172 3.68 18.32 -1.32
CA ILE A 172 4.96 18.51 -0.62
C ILE A 172 5.50 19.91 -0.90
N ILE A 173 6.15 20.51 0.07
CA ILE A 173 6.77 21.84 -0.03
C ILE A 173 8.15 21.68 -0.63
N THR A 174 8.41 22.40 -1.72
CA THR A 174 9.76 22.58 -2.27
C THR A 174 10.20 24.02 -2.01
N SER A 175 11.35 24.20 -1.38
CA SER A 175 11.91 25.53 -1.15
C SER A 175 12.43 26.10 -2.46
N PRO A 176 12.02 27.32 -2.90
CA PRO A 176 12.51 27.91 -4.15
C PRO A 176 14.04 27.96 -4.27
N PRO A 177 14.80 28.36 -3.23
CA PRO A 177 16.27 28.31 -3.30
C PRO A 177 16.82 26.90 -3.51
N HIS A 178 16.31 25.90 -2.80
CA HIS A 178 16.75 24.50 -2.96
C HIS A 178 16.39 23.96 -4.34
N ASN A 179 15.22 24.33 -4.85
CA ASN A 179 14.80 23.90 -6.18
C ASN A 179 15.69 24.50 -7.28
N GLU A 180 16.09 25.75 -7.16
CA GLU A 180 17.02 26.39 -8.10
C GLU A 180 18.42 25.75 -8.06
N ILE A 181 18.93 25.44 -6.86
CA ILE A 181 20.21 24.72 -6.70
C ILE A 181 20.13 23.34 -7.35
N ALA A 182 19.10 22.56 -7.04
CA ALA A 182 18.91 21.23 -7.60
C ALA A 182 18.75 21.27 -9.13
N ARG A 183 17.96 22.22 -9.65
CA ARG A 183 17.77 22.44 -11.07
C ARG A 183 19.10 22.73 -11.78
N THR A 184 19.89 23.64 -11.22
CA THR A 184 21.21 24.01 -11.79
C THR A 184 22.16 22.81 -11.76
N GLN A 185 22.22 22.06 -10.67
CA GLN A 185 23.03 20.86 -10.54
C GLN A 185 22.64 19.80 -11.60
N ILE A 186 21.37 19.47 -11.73
CA ILE A 186 20.88 18.48 -12.70
C ILE A 186 21.12 18.98 -14.14
N GLN A 187 20.93 20.27 -14.42
CA GLN A 187 21.20 20.83 -15.73
C GLN A 187 22.70 20.79 -16.09
N THR A 188 23.57 21.05 -15.13
CA THR A 188 25.03 20.93 -15.32
C THR A 188 25.41 19.48 -15.67
N ILE A 189 24.81 18.50 -14.98
CA ILE A 189 25.03 17.09 -15.28
C ILE A 189 24.55 16.75 -16.70
N ARG A 190 23.41 17.26 -17.15
CA ARG A 190 22.93 17.06 -18.53
C ARG A 190 23.88 17.64 -19.57
N ILE A 191 24.30 18.90 -19.39
CA ILE A 191 25.19 19.57 -20.33
C ILE A 191 26.54 18.82 -20.45
N ALA A 192 27.07 18.30 -19.35
CA ALA A 192 28.32 17.54 -19.35
C ALA A 192 28.23 16.21 -20.14
N HIS A 193 27.02 15.69 -20.37
CA HIS A 193 26.76 14.44 -21.09
C HIS A 193 26.02 14.66 -22.42
N GLU A 194 25.85 15.91 -22.84
CA GLU A 194 25.12 16.25 -24.07
C GLU A 194 25.88 15.76 -25.29
N THR A 195 25.18 14.97 -26.13
CA THR A 195 25.68 14.52 -27.43
C THR A 195 24.80 15.17 -28.50
N GLU A 196 25.36 15.50 -29.66
CA GLU A 196 24.65 16.19 -30.74
C GLU A 196 23.31 15.53 -31.06
N GLY A 197 22.20 16.26 -30.85
CA GLY A 197 20.83 15.82 -31.17
C GLY A 197 20.16 14.88 -30.14
N ILE A 198 20.81 14.55 -29.01
CA ILE A 198 20.26 13.66 -27.98
C ILE A 198 20.15 14.41 -26.64
N THR A 199 18.95 14.57 -26.12
CA THR A 199 18.73 15.05 -24.75
C THR A 199 18.71 13.86 -23.79
N ALA A 200 19.82 13.67 -23.08
CA ALA A 200 19.95 12.56 -22.13
C ALA A 200 19.02 12.72 -20.92
N LYS A 201 18.50 11.60 -20.42
CA LYS A 201 17.60 11.48 -19.27
C LYS A 201 18.40 11.23 -18.00
N VAL A 202 18.17 12.05 -16.97
CA VAL A 202 18.82 11.87 -15.66
C VAL A 202 18.01 10.90 -14.82
N VAL A 203 18.61 9.75 -14.52
CA VAL A 203 18.01 8.66 -13.76
C VAL A 203 18.61 8.61 -12.37
N GLY A 204 17.83 9.01 -11.36
CA GLY A 204 18.24 8.90 -9.95
C GLY A 204 18.19 7.44 -9.48
N ILE A 205 19.15 7.02 -8.68
CA ILE A 205 19.28 5.65 -8.16
C ILE A 205 19.43 5.70 -6.65
N GLN A 206 18.43 5.19 -5.91
CA GLN A 206 18.51 5.00 -4.47
C GLN A 206 18.99 3.57 -4.18
N LEU A 207 20.06 3.43 -3.41
CA LEU A 207 20.69 2.13 -3.17
C LEU A 207 20.14 1.40 -1.94
N LYS A 208 19.94 2.16 -0.85
CA LYS A 208 19.74 1.63 0.50
C LYS A 208 18.34 1.88 1.03
N THR A 209 17.94 1.00 1.95
CA THR A 209 16.66 1.06 2.65
C THR A 209 16.88 0.99 4.17
N SER A 210 15.79 1.03 4.94
CA SER A 210 15.83 0.76 6.39
C SER A 210 16.04 -0.73 6.75
N SER A 211 16.17 -1.62 5.76
CA SER A 211 16.32 -3.07 5.96
C SER A 211 17.16 -3.68 4.84
N ALA A 212 18.26 -4.30 5.18
CA ALA A 212 19.14 -4.97 4.22
C ALA A 212 18.41 -6.01 3.32
N LEU A 213 17.28 -6.57 3.78
CA LEU A 213 16.46 -7.50 2.99
C LEU A 213 15.81 -6.88 1.76
N LYS A 214 15.78 -5.55 1.68
CA LYS A 214 15.18 -4.79 0.58
C LYS A 214 16.20 -3.96 -0.20
N ASP A 215 17.44 -3.91 0.25
CA ASP A 215 18.51 -3.18 -0.43
C ASP A 215 18.76 -3.75 -1.82
N LEU A 216 19.10 -2.88 -2.75
CA LEU A 216 19.55 -3.32 -4.06
C LEU A 216 20.91 -4.02 -3.93
N PRO A 217 21.07 -5.25 -4.46
CA PRO A 217 22.36 -5.93 -4.50
C PRO A 217 23.40 -5.10 -5.25
N SER A 218 24.60 -4.92 -4.67
CA SER A 218 25.64 -4.06 -5.27
C SER A 218 26.02 -4.49 -6.68
N GLU A 219 26.09 -5.79 -6.96
CA GLU A 219 26.39 -6.29 -8.30
C GLU A 219 25.29 -5.94 -9.31
N LEU A 220 24.01 -6.07 -8.93
CA LEU A 220 22.91 -5.61 -9.78
C LEU A 220 23.02 -4.12 -10.09
N VAL A 221 23.36 -3.30 -9.09
CA VAL A 221 23.53 -1.85 -9.27
C VAL A 221 24.68 -1.54 -10.22
N LYS A 222 25.85 -2.18 -10.05
CA LYS A 222 26.98 -2.02 -10.96
C LYS A 222 26.62 -2.39 -12.39
N ASP A 223 25.93 -3.53 -12.57
CA ASP A 223 25.52 -4.01 -13.89
C ASP A 223 24.62 -3.01 -14.61
N PHE A 224 23.57 -2.52 -13.97
CA PHE A 224 22.67 -1.61 -14.68
C PHE A 224 23.25 -0.21 -14.84
N ILE A 225 24.09 0.30 -13.93
CA ILE A 225 24.84 1.56 -14.13
C ILE A 225 25.79 1.41 -15.33
N PHE A 226 26.54 0.32 -15.42
CA PHE A 226 27.40 0.05 -16.57
C PHE A 226 26.64 0.07 -17.90
N LEU A 227 25.47 -0.57 -17.94
CA LEU A 227 24.64 -0.59 -19.14
C LEU A 227 24.04 0.79 -19.44
N MET A 228 23.62 1.56 -18.42
CA MET A 228 23.15 2.94 -18.61
C MET A 228 24.25 3.85 -19.17
N LYS A 229 25.49 3.76 -18.64
CA LYS A 229 26.63 4.55 -19.13
C LYS A 229 27.02 4.24 -20.58
N LYS A 230 26.66 3.06 -21.10
CA LYS A 230 26.82 2.72 -22.53
C LYS A 230 25.75 3.34 -23.42
N SER A 231 24.67 3.83 -22.86
CA SER A 231 23.61 4.52 -23.60
C SER A 231 23.86 6.01 -23.59
N SER A 232 23.88 6.66 -24.75
CA SER A 232 23.94 8.12 -24.85
C SER A 232 22.66 8.82 -24.35
N GLU A 233 21.60 8.06 -24.09
CA GLU A 233 20.30 8.59 -23.69
C GLU A 233 20.10 8.65 -22.16
N LEU A 234 20.96 7.97 -21.36
CA LEU A 234 20.76 7.79 -19.93
C LEU A 234 21.95 8.27 -19.12
N ILE A 235 21.70 9.05 -18.07
CA ILE A 235 22.70 9.51 -17.11
C ILE A 235 22.33 8.95 -15.74
N PRO A 236 23.04 7.93 -15.21
CA PRO A 236 22.82 7.41 -13.87
C PRO A 236 23.39 8.37 -12.82
N VAL A 237 22.60 8.67 -11.78
CA VAL A 237 22.98 9.52 -10.64
C VAL A 237 22.61 8.80 -9.36
N ILE A 238 23.59 8.53 -8.49
CA ILE A 238 23.37 7.90 -7.19
C ILE A 238 22.85 8.95 -6.20
N LEU A 239 21.73 8.66 -5.54
CA LEU A 239 21.16 9.49 -4.48
C LEU A 239 21.50 8.88 -3.12
N ILE A 240 22.00 9.71 -2.19
CA ILE A 240 22.34 9.28 -0.83
C ILE A 240 21.83 10.27 0.22
N ALA A 241 21.54 9.75 1.41
CA ALA A 241 21.35 10.56 2.60
C ALA A 241 22.73 11.03 3.18
N PRO A 242 22.76 12.13 3.95
CA PRO A 242 23.99 12.70 4.50
C PRO A 242 24.52 11.89 5.70
N ASN A 243 24.87 10.61 5.46
CA ASN A 243 25.47 9.74 6.47
C ASN A 243 26.63 8.93 5.88
N GLU A 244 27.58 8.55 6.73
CA GLU A 244 28.81 7.86 6.31
C GLU A 244 28.56 6.50 5.67
N TYR A 245 27.55 5.77 6.14
CA TYR A 245 27.23 4.45 5.60
C TYR A 245 26.82 4.54 4.12
N GLU A 246 25.91 5.47 3.78
CA GLU A 246 25.49 5.64 2.38
C GLU A 246 26.59 6.23 1.51
N ARG A 247 27.41 7.17 2.05
CA ARG A 247 28.60 7.68 1.34
C ARG A 247 29.57 6.55 1.00
N SER A 248 29.88 5.69 1.96
CA SER A 248 30.75 4.52 1.74
C SER A 248 30.19 3.58 0.67
N CYS A 249 28.89 3.30 0.71
CA CYS A 249 28.24 2.47 -0.30
C CYS A 249 28.30 3.09 -1.71
N ALA A 250 28.04 4.40 -1.81
CA ALA A 250 28.10 5.12 -3.09
C ALA A 250 29.53 5.14 -3.65
N ASN A 251 30.54 5.41 -2.80
CA ASN A 251 31.95 5.39 -3.20
C ASN A 251 32.35 4.02 -3.74
N MET A 252 31.99 2.93 -3.04
CA MET A 252 32.29 1.55 -3.46
C MET A 252 31.68 1.21 -4.84
N ILE A 253 30.51 1.77 -5.16
CA ILE A 253 29.92 1.62 -6.49
C ILE A 253 30.65 2.51 -7.50
N SER A 254 30.92 3.79 -7.16
CA SER A 254 31.53 4.77 -8.06
C SER A 254 32.96 4.38 -8.45
N GLU A 255 33.77 3.86 -7.49
CA GLU A 255 35.16 3.41 -7.73
C GLU A 255 35.26 2.22 -8.69
N HIS A 256 34.14 1.53 -8.95
CA HIS A 256 34.09 0.46 -9.95
C HIS A 256 34.17 0.98 -11.40
N PHE A 257 33.98 2.29 -11.61
CA PHE A 257 33.96 2.93 -12.93
C PHE A 257 35.13 3.93 -13.06
N ASP A 258 35.91 3.85 -14.11
CA ASP A 258 37.12 4.69 -14.35
C ASP A 258 36.80 6.19 -14.32
N ASP A 259 35.64 6.59 -14.83
CA ASP A 259 35.14 7.97 -14.87
C ASP A 259 34.16 8.27 -13.72
N GLY A 260 34.04 7.37 -12.75
CA GLY A 260 33.12 7.46 -11.61
C GLY A 260 31.63 7.45 -11.99
N VAL A 261 30.80 7.72 -11.01
CA VAL A 261 29.36 7.96 -11.16
C VAL A 261 28.99 9.20 -10.36
N VAL A 262 28.14 10.06 -10.90
CA VAL A 262 27.69 11.26 -10.19
C VAL A 262 26.91 10.85 -8.94
N VAL A 263 27.26 11.45 -7.80
CA VAL A 263 26.58 11.23 -6.51
C VAL A 263 25.95 12.55 -6.07
N ILE A 264 24.68 12.52 -5.70
CA ILE A 264 23.98 13.66 -5.10
C ILE A 264 23.59 13.29 -3.68
N GLU A 265 24.11 14.04 -2.72
CA GLU A 265 23.76 13.94 -1.32
C GLU A 265 22.61 14.91 -1.01
N SER A 266 21.54 14.41 -0.38
CA SER A 266 20.39 15.21 -0.01
C SER A 266 19.77 14.74 1.31
N ASP A 267 19.39 15.70 2.16
CA ASP A 267 18.62 15.45 3.35
C ASP A 267 17.10 15.52 3.07
N LEU A 268 16.26 15.29 4.10
CA LEU A 268 14.81 15.32 3.96
C LEU A 268 14.24 16.68 3.51
N VAL A 269 15.00 17.77 3.64
CA VAL A 269 14.57 19.12 3.25
C VAL A 269 14.87 19.39 1.77
N THR A 270 16.02 18.94 1.30
CA THR A 270 16.51 19.16 -0.07
C THR A 270 16.06 18.06 -1.04
N LEU A 271 15.81 16.85 -0.55
CA LEU A 271 15.40 15.69 -1.35
C LEU A 271 14.20 15.95 -2.29
N PRO A 272 13.10 16.61 -1.86
CA PRO A 272 12.00 16.92 -2.78
C PRO A 272 12.44 17.76 -3.98
N SER A 273 13.33 18.73 -3.77
CA SER A 273 13.86 19.58 -4.84
C SER A 273 14.77 18.80 -5.81
N VAL A 274 15.59 17.88 -5.31
CA VAL A 274 16.41 17.01 -6.17
C VAL A 274 15.50 16.11 -7.00
N LEU A 275 14.56 15.41 -6.36
CA LEU A 275 13.66 14.47 -7.04
C LEU A 275 12.83 15.16 -8.14
N SER A 276 12.28 16.35 -7.87
CA SER A 276 11.44 17.07 -8.85
C SER A 276 12.18 17.46 -10.15
N ASN A 277 13.50 17.40 -10.16
CA ASN A 277 14.33 17.71 -11.33
C ASN A 277 14.90 16.47 -12.05
N LEU A 278 14.62 15.25 -11.54
CA LEU A 278 14.96 13.99 -12.21
C LEU A 278 13.90 13.60 -13.24
N ASP A 279 14.31 12.85 -14.27
CA ASP A 279 13.39 12.28 -15.25
C ASP A 279 12.76 10.96 -14.75
N LEU A 280 13.48 10.20 -13.92
CA LEU A 280 13.04 8.92 -13.34
C LEU A 280 13.83 8.64 -12.06
N LEU A 281 13.19 8.05 -11.07
CA LEU A 281 13.82 7.45 -9.91
C LEU A 281 13.77 5.92 -10.00
N VAL A 282 14.92 5.26 -9.97
CA VAL A 282 15.04 3.81 -9.74
C VAL A 282 15.35 3.58 -8.27
N THR A 283 14.50 2.82 -7.58
CA THR A 283 14.57 2.71 -6.12
C THR A 283 14.02 1.37 -5.62
N PRO A 284 14.55 0.80 -4.53
CA PRO A 284 13.84 -0.23 -3.78
C PRO A 284 12.69 0.38 -2.97
N ASP A 285 12.02 -0.41 -2.15
CA ASP A 285 10.96 0.06 -1.24
C ASP A 285 11.51 0.96 -0.12
N THR A 286 11.55 2.28 -0.36
CA THR A 286 12.07 3.30 0.57
C THR A 286 11.12 4.48 0.73
N ALA A 287 11.41 5.35 1.72
CA ALA A 287 10.72 6.63 1.86
C ALA A 287 10.91 7.55 0.63
N THR A 288 12.06 7.46 -0.04
CA THR A 288 12.40 8.25 -1.23
C THR A 288 11.38 8.08 -2.35
N LYS A 289 10.84 6.85 -2.58
CA LYS A 289 9.79 6.64 -3.59
C LYS A 289 8.51 7.41 -3.28
N HIS A 290 8.13 7.50 -2.00
CA HIS A 290 6.95 8.26 -1.61
C HIS A 290 7.15 9.76 -1.82
N VAL A 291 8.35 10.29 -1.53
CA VAL A 291 8.69 11.68 -1.84
C VAL A 291 8.65 11.92 -3.36
N ALA A 292 9.22 11.02 -4.18
CA ALA A 292 9.17 11.10 -5.64
C ALA A 292 7.72 11.16 -6.17
N ASN A 293 6.82 10.34 -5.62
CA ASN A 293 5.40 10.39 -5.98
C ASN A 293 4.75 11.74 -5.65
N LEU A 294 5.17 12.38 -4.54
CA LEU A 294 4.62 13.67 -4.12
C LEU A 294 5.15 14.84 -4.96
N THR A 295 6.36 14.70 -5.51
CA THR A 295 6.95 15.70 -6.42
C THR A 295 6.55 15.51 -7.89
N GLY A 296 5.82 14.43 -8.21
CA GLY A 296 5.45 14.09 -9.58
C GLY A 296 6.54 13.34 -10.37
N THR A 297 7.67 13.04 -9.74
CA THR A 297 8.76 12.28 -10.34
C THR A 297 8.33 10.85 -10.62
N ALA A 298 8.58 10.37 -11.82
CA ALA A 298 8.30 8.97 -12.18
C ALA A 298 9.17 8.00 -11.36
N VAL A 299 8.61 6.83 -11.03
CA VAL A 299 9.29 5.83 -10.20
C VAL A 299 9.32 4.48 -10.91
N LEU A 300 10.50 3.87 -10.97
CA LEU A 300 10.69 2.44 -11.17
C LEU A 300 11.09 1.81 -9.83
N GLU A 301 10.14 1.16 -9.16
CA GLU A 301 10.46 0.39 -7.95
C GLU A 301 11.02 -0.98 -8.35
N ILE A 302 12.22 -1.30 -7.85
CA ILE A 302 12.73 -2.69 -7.86
C ILE A 302 12.28 -3.32 -6.54
N SER A 303 11.22 -4.09 -6.60
CA SER A 303 10.54 -4.63 -5.42
C SER A 303 11.13 -5.99 -5.03
N LEU A 304 11.93 -6.03 -3.98
CA LEU A 304 12.68 -7.20 -3.52
C LEU A 304 12.20 -7.71 -2.15
N GLY A 305 12.47 -8.99 -1.88
CA GLY A 305 12.31 -9.58 -0.55
C GLY A 305 10.92 -9.34 0.06
N THR A 306 10.89 -8.80 1.27
CA THR A 306 9.68 -8.54 2.05
C THR A 306 8.85 -7.34 1.60
N SER A 307 9.24 -6.64 0.53
CA SER A 307 8.53 -5.45 0.05
C SER A 307 7.15 -5.80 -0.54
N PRO A 308 6.04 -5.36 0.05
CA PRO A 308 4.70 -5.71 -0.40
C PRO A 308 4.15 -4.66 -1.38
N PHE A 309 4.71 -4.55 -2.60
CA PHE A 309 4.33 -3.49 -3.55
C PHE A 309 2.82 -3.40 -3.82
N LEU A 310 2.09 -4.51 -3.77
CA LEU A 310 0.63 -4.51 -3.92
C LEU A 310 -0.09 -3.71 -2.82
N LYS A 311 0.53 -3.56 -1.65
CA LYS A 311 0.01 -2.79 -0.51
C LYS A 311 0.57 -1.37 -0.45
N GLN A 312 1.85 -1.20 -0.79
CA GLN A 312 2.64 0.00 -0.50
C GLN A 312 3.54 0.42 -1.65
N GLY A 313 3.29 -0.04 -2.89
CA GLY A 313 4.03 0.38 -4.07
C GLY A 313 3.94 1.89 -4.32
N PRO A 314 4.61 2.41 -5.35
CA PRO A 314 4.58 3.84 -5.65
C PRO A 314 3.17 4.29 -6.05
N TYR A 315 2.64 5.29 -5.33
CA TYR A 315 1.26 5.76 -5.51
C TYR A 315 1.17 6.89 -6.53
N ALA A 316 1.51 6.58 -7.78
CA ALA A 316 1.41 7.50 -8.92
C ALA A 316 1.18 6.72 -10.23
N GLN A 317 0.42 7.31 -11.17
CA GLN A 317 0.08 6.67 -12.45
C GLN A 317 1.30 6.40 -13.34
N ASN A 318 2.33 7.23 -13.25
CA ASN A 318 3.58 7.12 -14.00
C ASN A 318 4.60 6.19 -13.33
N SER A 319 4.15 5.22 -12.54
CA SER A 319 5.02 4.31 -11.80
C SER A 319 5.05 2.92 -12.41
N LEU A 320 6.24 2.32 -12.37
CA LEU A 320 6.51 0.95 -12.77
C LEU A 320 7.08 0.17 -11.59
N ILE A 321 6.84 -1.14 -11.54
CA ILE A 321 7.41 -2.05 -10.56
C ILE A 321 8.04 -3.23 -11.28
N LEU A 322 9.34 -3.44 -11.07
CA LEU A 322 10.07 -4.61 -11.51
C LEU A 322 10.26 -5.55 -10.33
N THR A 323 9.89 -6.80 -10.47
CA THR A 323 9.92 -7.78 -9.38
C THR A 323 10.09 -9.20 -9.90
N ASP A 324 10.57 -10.10 -9.05
CA ASP A 324 10.43 -11.53 -9.31
C ASP A 324 8.94 -11.90 -9.40
N THR A 325 8.60 -12.96 -10.12
CA THR A 325 7.20 -13.39 -10.24
C THR A 325 6.58 -13.62 -8.87
N LEU A 326 5.28 -13.34 -8.72
CA LEU A 326 4.58 -13.46 -7.42
C LEU A 326 4.62 -14.87 -6.83
N GLU A 327 4.81 -15.89 -7.67
CA GLU A 327 4.93 -17.29 -7.24
C GLU A 327 6.30 -17.63 -6.66
N THR A 328 7.36 -17.10 -7.26
CA THR A 328 8.74 -17.39 -6.84
C THR A 328 9.19 -16.45 -5.74
N ARG A 329 8.48 -15.34 -5.53
CA ARG A 329 8.81 -14.33 -4.57
C ARG A 329 8.56 -14.80 -3.14
N SER A 330 9.58 -14.71 -2.29
CA SER A 330 9.45 -14.86 -0.84
C SER A 330 9.12 -13.51 -0.18
N PHE A 331 8.01 -13.45 0.54
CA PHE A 331 7.67 -12.29 1.38
C PHE A 331 8.18 -12.45 2.82
N ALA A 332 8.81 -13.58 3.15
CA ALA A 332 9.24 -13.92 4.52
C ALA A 332 10.73 -13.65 4.81
N GLY A 333 11.55 -13.35 3.80
CA GLY A 333 12.98 -13.16 4.02
C GLY A 333 13.76 -12.72 2.79
N ALA A 334 15.10 -12.66 2.92
CA ALA A 334 16.00 -12.41 1.80
C ALA A 334 15.92 -13.56 0.80
N HIS A 335 15.89 -13.21 -0.47
CA HIS A 335 15.81 -14.15 -1.57
C HIS A 335 16.71 -13.67 -2.71
N PRO A 336 17.55 -14.51 -3.32
CA PRO A 336 18.24 -14.15 -4.55
C PRO A 336 17.20 -13.72 -5.58
N THR A 337 17.41 -12.53 -6.16
CA THR A 337 16.53 -12.06 -7.23
C THR A 337 16.94 -12.61 -8.58
N SER A 338 15.96 -12.82 -9.46
CA SER A 338 16.18 -13.15 -10.88
C SER A 338 16.38 -11.90 -11.75
N ILE A 339 16.22 -10.71 -11.17
CA ILE A 339 16.34 -9.42 -11.87
C ILE A 339 17.81 -9.18 -12.24
N THR A 340 18.06 -8.85 -13.49
CA THR A 340 19.38 -8.51 -14.05
C THR A 340 19.50 -7.02 -14.36
N GLY A 341 20.72 -6.52 -14.54
CA GLY A 341 20.95 -5.14 -14.99
C GLY A 341 20.27 -4.83 -16.33
N MET A 342 20.19 -5.82 -17.25
CA MET A 342 19.50 -5.67 -18.52
C MET A 342 17.99 -5.50 -18.34
N ASP A 343 17.37 -6.19 -17.37
CA ASP A 343 15.93 -6.03 -17.08
C ASP A 343 15.64 -4.60 -16.62
N VAL A 344 16.51 -4.04 -15.76
CA VAL A 344 16.38 -2.66 -15.27
C VAL A 344 16.51 -1.68 -16.41
N VAL A 345 17.56 -1.77 -17.22
CA VAL A 345 17.83 -0.79 -18.31
C VAL A 345 16.78 -0.89 -19.40
N SER A 346 16.39 -2.09 -19.83
CA SER A 346 15.31 -2.25 -20.82
C SER A 346 13.98 -1.70 -20.32
N THR A 347 13.71 -1.79 -19.01
CA THR A 347 12.53 -1.17 -18.40
C THR A 347 12.62 0.35 -18.36
N VAL A 348 13.81 0.92 -18.05
CA VAL A 348 14.04 2.38 -18.09
C VAL A 348 13.86 2.92 -19.50
N LEU A 349 14.43 2.26 -20.51
CA LEU A 349 14.25 2.63 -21.93
C LEU A 349 12.78 2.52 -22.37
N TYR A 350 12.10 1.43 -21.96
CA TYR A 350 10.67 1.30 -22.18
C TYR A 350 9.87 2.44 -21.56
N PHE A 351 10.24 2.89 -20.35
CA PHE A 351 9.58 4.03 -19.71
C PHE A 351 9.65 5.30 -20.56
N PHE A 352 10.80 5.60 -21.15
CA PHE A 352 10.99 6.79 -21.98
C PHE A 352 10.47 6.66 -23.43
N THR A 353 10.14 5.46 -23.87
CA THR A 353 9.59 5.24 -25.22
C THR A 353 8.14 5.73 -25.31
N ALA A 354 7.86 6.69 -26.19
CA ALA A 354 6.56 7.34 -26.29
C ALA A 354 5.41 6.38 -26.65
N THR A 355 5.64 5.42 -27.55
CA THR A 355 4.58 4.55 -28.07
C THR A 355 4.24 3.36 -27.19
N LYS A 356 5.13 2.93 -26.28
CA LYS A 356 4.98 1.73 -25.45
C LYS A 356 4.60 0.45 -26.21
N THR A 357 4.78 0.43 -27.53
CA THR A 357 4.38 -0.68 -28.40
C THR A 357 5.29 -1.91 -28.25
N ILE A 358 6.58 -1.67 -28.03
CA ILE A 358 7.58 -2.72 -27.81
C ILE A 358 7.77 -2.87 -26.32
N LYS A 359 7.29 -3.98 -25.78
CA LYS A 359 7.47 -4.31 -24.35
C LYS A 359 8.90 -4.76 -24.09
N PRO A 360 9.49 -4.47 -22.90
CA PRO A 360 10.82 -4.95 -22.57
C PRO A 360 10.85 -6.47 -22.53
N LEU A 361 11.89 -7.06 -23.09
CA LEU A 361 12.18 -8.48 -22.92
C LEU A 361 12.86 -8.65 -21.56
N LEU A 362 12.23 -9.41 -20.68
CA LEU A 362 12.69 -9.62 -19.32
C LEU A 362 13.22 -11.05 -19.14
N SER A 363 14.09 -11.21 -18.15
CA SER A 363 14.61 -12.51 -17.71
C SER A 363 13.48 -13.44 -17.27
N PRO A 364 13.65 -14.77 -17.34
CA PRO A 364 12.71 -15.72 -16.78
C PRO A 364 12.46 -15.40 -15.28
N ASN A 365 11.23 -15.58 -14.82
CA ASN A 365 10.77 -15.26 -13.46
C ASN A 365 10.83 -13.79 -13.06
N VAL A 366 10.94 -12.87 -14.00
CA VAL A 366 10.84 -11.43 -13.78
C VAL A 366 9.55 -10.90 -14.39
N THR A 367 8.86 -10.01 -13.67
CA THR A 367 7.61 -9.37 -14.11
C THR A 367 7.71 -7.86 -13.95
N LEU A 368 7.25 -7.14 -14.95
CA LEU A 368 7.06 -5.69 -14.92
C LEU A 368 5.57 -5.38 -14.76
N TYR A 369 5.24 -4.62 -13.72
CA TYR A 369 3.92 -4.08 -13.48
C TYR A 369 3.88 -2.58 -13.76
N ALA A 370 2.74 -2.09 -14.27
CA ALA A 370 2.44 -0.66 -14.37
C ALA A 370 1.29 -0.30 -13.43
N ALA A 371 1.35 0.89 -12.85
CA ALA A 371 0.27 1.43 -12.04
C ALA A 371 -0.93 1.82 -12.90
N ARG A 372 -2.13 1.47 -12.43
CA ARG A 372 -3.43 1.85 -13.00
C ARG A 372 -4.35 2.32 -11.88
N PHE A 373 -5.37 3.10 -12.20
CA PHE A 373 -6.41 3.52 -11.26
C PHE A 373 -7.77 3.03 -11.69
N ASP A 374 -8.57 2.60 -10.73
CA ASP A 374 -9.99 2.33 -10.85
C ASP A 374 -10.75 2.96 -9.68
N GLN A 375 -12.02 2.62 -9.49
CA GLN A 375 -12.86 3.18 -8.41
C GLN A 375 -12.48 2.74 -6.98
N LEU A 376 -11.63 1.72 -6.82
CA LEU A 376 -11.03 1.35 -5.53
C LEU A 376 -9.72 2.10 -5.26
N GLY A 377 -9.13 2.76 -6.26
CA GLY A 377 -7.86 3.44 -6.20
C GLY A 377 -6.80 2.80 -7.08
N ILE A 378 -5.53 2.86 -6.66
CA ILE A 378 -4.42 2.30 -7.43
C ILE A 378 -4.39 0.77 -7.38
N TYR A 379 -3.99 0.16 -8.50
CA TYR A 379 -3.59 -1.24 -8.58
C TYR A 379 -2.48 -1.40 -9.63
N TYR A 380 -1.80 -2.55 -9.61
CA TYR A 380 -0.68 -2.80 -10.52
C TYR A 380 -1.05 -3.94 -11.46
N TYR A 381 -0.87 -3.69 -12.75
CA TYR A 381 -1.19 -4.62 -13.83
C TYR A 381 0.08 -5.08 -14.55
N PRO A 382 0.28 -6.39 -14.81
CA PRO A 382 1.47 -6.89 -15.47
C PRO A 382 1.50 -6.46 -16.93
N VAL A 383 2.58 -5.81 -17.36
CA VAL A 383 2.74 -5.32 -18.75
C VAL A 383 3.73 -6.14 -19.55
N SER A 384 4.69 -6.79 -18.89
CA SER A 384 5.69 -7.67 -19.54
C SER A 384 6.26 -8.68 -18.55
N GLY A 385 6.90 -9.73 -19.07
CA GLY A 385 7.60 -10.76 -18.30
C GLY A 385 6.76 -12.00 -18.01
N SER A 386 7.24 -12.81 -17.07
CA SER A 386 6.61 -14.07 -16.69
C SER A 386 5.47 -13.83 -15.69
N VAL A 387 4.29 -14.31 -15.99
CA VAL A 387 3.09 -14.14 -15.14
C VAL A 387 2.41 -15.48 -14.98
N ASN A 388 2.02 -15.83 -13.76
CA ASN A 388 1.08 -16.93 -13.56
C ASN A 388 -0.35 -16.42 -13.69
N PRO A 389 -1.06 -16.82 -14.74
CA PRO A 389 -2.42 -16.35 -14.98
C PRO A 389 -3.38 -16.65 -13.84
N LYS A 390 -3.23 -17.79 -13.15
CA LYS A 390 -4.12 -18.15 -12.03
C LYS A 390 -3.95 -17.24 -10.83
N VAL A 391 -2.71 -16.84 -10.54
CA VAL A 391 -2.40 -15.89 -9.45
C VAL A 391 -2.99 -14.52 -9.78
N GLU A 392 -2.81 -14.05 -11.02
CA GLU A 392 -3.36 -12.76 -11.46
C GLU A 392 -4.90 -12.76 -11.47
N ILE A 393 -5.54 -13.81 -11.95
CA ILE A 393 -7.00 -13.94 -11.90
C ILE A 393 -7.49 -13.89 -10.45
N SER A 394 -6.86 -14.66 -9.55
CA SER A 394 -7.25 -14.66 -8.12
C SER A 394 -7.09 -13.28 -7.47
N ARG A 395 -5.99 -12.57 -7.77
CA ARG A 395 -5.71 -11.22 -7.26
C ARG A 395 -6.75 -10.20 -7.74
N LEU A 396 -7.03 -10.20 -9.04
CA LEU A 396 -8.02 -9.32 -9.66
C LEU A 396 -9.45 -9.62 -9.18
N MET A 397 -9.80 -10.90 -9.02
CA MET A 397 -11.10 -11.30 -8.46
C MET A 397 -11.24 -10.89 -7.00
N ASN A 398 -10.19 -11.00 -6.17
CA ASN A 398 -10.24 -10.51 -4.80
C ASN A 398 -10.45 -8.98 -4.75
N ARG A 399 -9.86 -8.23 -5.70
CA ARG A 399 -10.14 -6.79 -5.85
C ARG A 399 -11.61 -6.53 -6.19
N GLN A 400 -12.18 -7.31 -7.10
CA GLN A 400 -13.60 -7.23 -7.46
C GLN A 400 -14.51 -7.56 -6.27
N ILE A 401 -14.17 -8.61 -5.50
CA ILE A 401 -14.89 -8.99 -4.29
C ILE A 401 -14.90 -7.86 -3.26
N VAL A 402 -13.74 -7.23 -3.01
CA VAL A 402 -13.68 -6.06 -2.10
C VAL A 402 -14.56 -4.93 -2.62
N SER A 403 -14.53 -4.61 -3.91
CA SER A 403 -15.41 -3.59 -4.48
C SER A 403 -16.88 -3.87 -4.22
N VAL A 404 -17.33 -5.09 -4.50
CA VAL A 404 -18.74 -5.48 -4.32
C VAL A 404 -19.13 -5.55 -2.84
N LEU A 405 -18.27 -6.09 -1.97
CA LEU A 405 -18.59 -6.21 -0.54
C LEU A 405 -18.50 -4.89 0.23
N PHE A 406 -17.60 -3.99 -0.19
CA PHE A 406 -17.32 -2.76 0.54
C PHE A 406 -17.95 -1.50 -0.07
N GLN A 407 -18.17 -1.48 -1.38
CA GLN A 407 -18.75 -0.33 -2.10
C GLN A 407 -20.05 -0.64 -2.83
N SER A 408 -20.48 -1.90 -2.85
CA SER A 408 -21.67 -2.38 -3.59
C SER A 408 -21.60 -2.06 -5.10
N SER A 409 -20.39 -2.03 -5.67
CA SER A 409 -20.14 -1.72 -7.07
C SER A 409 -19.14 -2.69 -7.69
N GLU A 410 -19.28 -2.95 -8.98
CA GLU A 410 -18.36 -3.76 -9.77
C GLU A 410 -17.38 -2.85 -10.53
N ILE A 411 -16.18 -3.37 -10.81
CA ILE A 411 -15.13 -2.70 -11.57
C ILE A 411 -15.06 -3.36 -12.95
N GLU A 412 -15.60 -2.71 -13.98
CA GLU A 412 -15.72 -3.32 -15.31
C GLU A 412 -14.35 -3.62 -15.97
N CYS A 413 -13.35 -2.76 -15.79
CA CYS A 413 -12.01 -2.99 -16.36
C CYS A 413 -11.33 -4.27 -15.84
N ILE A 414 -11.65 -4.70 -14.62
CA ILE A 414 -11.10 -5.92 -14.02
C ILE A 414 -11.51 -7.17 -14.82
N TYR A 415 -12.72 -7.22 -15.36
CA TYR A 415 -13.14 -8.35 -16.19
C TYR A 415 -12.35 -8.42 -17.50
N ALA A 416 -12.02 -7.27 -18.11
CA ALA A 416 -11.15 -7.23 -19.29
C ALA A 416 -9.73 -7.71 -18.94
N ASP A 417 -9.16 -7.21 -17.86
CA ASP A 417 -7.83 -7.61 -17.38
C ASP A 417 -7.74 -9.12 -17.05
N ILE A 418 -8.82 -9.72 -16.53
CA ILE A 418 -8.89 -11.16 -16.29
C ILE A 418 -8.97 -11.94 -17.62
N LYS A 419 -9.74 -11.47 -18.59
CA LYS A 419 -9.86 -12.12 -19.91
C LYS A 419 -8.51 -12.18 -20.64
N ASP A 420 -7.68 -11.17 -20.49
CA ASP A 420 -6.34 -11.12 -21.07
C ASP A 420 -5.44 -12.27 -20.58
N GLN A 421 -5.77 -12.92 -19.45
CA GLN A 421 -5.06 -14.10 -18.95
C GLN A 421 -5.37 -15.40 -19.75
N GLY A 422 -6.28 -15.36 -20.69
CA GLY A 422 -6.62 -16.45 -21.58
C GLY A 422 -7.86 -17.26 -21.17
N LYS A 423 -8.81 -17.35 -22.08
CA LYS A 423 -10.15 -17.89 -21.86
C LYS A 423 -10.20 -19.29 -21.22
N ASN A 424 -9.39 -20.23 -21.74
CA ASN A 424 -9.38 -21.61 -21.22
C ASN A 424 -8.85 -21.69 -19.79
N ILE A 425 -7.91 -20.81 -19.43
CA ILE A 425 -7.33 -20.73 -18.09
C ILE A 425 -8.38 -20.16 -17.13
N VAL A 426 -9.05 -19.08 -17.51
CA VAL A 426 -10.11 -18.42 -16.74
C VAL A 426 -11.24 -19.40 -16.44
N SER A 427 -11.74 -20.13 -17.46
CA SER A 427 -12.84 -21.10 -17.27
C SER A 427 -12.46 -22.22 -16.30
N LYS A 428 -11.29 -22.86 -16.49
CA LYS A 428 -10.82 -23.92 -15.58
C LYS A 428 -10.59 -23.43 -14.16
N TRP A 429 -10.08 -22.21 -14.02
CA TRP A 429 -9.90 -21.57 -12.73
C TRP A 429 -11.25 -21.30 -12.06
N ALA A 430 -12.22 -20.75 -12.77
CA ALA A 430 -13.54 -20.45 -12.26
C ALA A 430 -14.31 -21.72 -11.82
N ASP A 431 -14.18 -22.83 -12.56
CA ASP A 431 -14.78 -24.13 -12.18
C ASP A 431 -14.20 -24.65 -10.86
N LYS A 432 -12.89 -24.54 -10.69
CA LYS A 432 -12.23 -24.91 -9.43
C LYS A 432 -12.76 -24.05 -8.27
N GLU A 433 -12.84 -22.73 -8.45
CA GLU A 433 -13.31 -21.82 -7.39
C GLU A 433 -14.80 -22.06 -7.05
N ARG A 434 -15.65 -22.41 -8.00
CA ARG A 434 -17.03 -22.82 -7.70
C ARG A 434 -17.10 -24.07 -6.83
N SER A 435 -16.21 -25.04 -7.09
CA SER A 435 -16.12 -26.25 -6.24
C SER A 435 -15.71 -25.89 -4.81
N ASN A 436 -14.70 -25.02 -4.65
CA ASN A 436 -14.24 -24.53 -3.36
C ASN A 436 -15.37 -23.81 -2.61
N ILE A 437 -16.07 -22.90 -3.28
CA ILE A 437 -17.20 -22.16 -2.71
C ILE A 437 -18.36 -23.11 -2.33
N THR A 438 -18.61 -24.14 -3.12
CA THR A 438 -19.64 -25.14 -2.81
C THR A 438 -19.31 -25.89 -1.52
N GLN A 439 -18.04 -26.26 -1.32
CA GLN A 439 -17.61 -26.90 -0.08
C GLN A 439 -17.72 -25.93 1.10
N PHE A 440 -17.27 -24.70 0.93
CA PHE A 440 -17.41 -23.64 1.94
C PHE A 440 -18.87 -23.44 2.37
N MET A 441 -19.80 -23.40 1.42
CA MET A 441 -21.24 -23.26 1.71
C MET A 441 -21.81 -24.44 2.49
N ARG A 442 -21.30 -25.65 2.29
CA ARG A 442 -21.69 -26.83 3.09
C ARG A 442 -21.23 -26.66 4.54
N ASP A 443 -19.99 -26.24 4.76
CA ASP A 443 -19.43 -26.01 6.10
C ASP A 443 -20.14 -24.86 6.82
N LEU A 444 -20.47 -23.78 6.10
CA LEU A 444 -21.25 -22.67 6.63
C LEU A 444 -22.66 -23.09 7.05
N LEU A 445 -23.35 -23.86 6.23
CA LEU A 445 -24.70 -24.37 6.56
C LEU A 445 -24.65 -25.36 7.73
N ALA A 446 -23.60 -26.17 7.85
CA ALA A 446 -23.40 -27.05 9.01
C ALA A 446 -23.19 -26.23 10.29
N THR A 447 -22.40 -25.13 10.22
CA THR A 447 -22.18 -24.22 11.36
C THR A 447 -23.48 -23.54 11.79
N LEU A 448 -24.31 -23.06 10.85
CA LEU A 448 -25.63 -22.49 11.16
C LEU A 448 -26.55 -23.49 11.83
N ARG A 449 -26.60 -24.73 11.34
CA ARG A 449 -27.42 -25.80 11.95
C ARG A 449 -26.95 -26.11 13.37
N ALA A 450 -25.65 -26.24 13.58
CA ALA A 450 -25.09 -26.50 14.90
C ALA A 450 -25.40 -25.39 15.90
N LEU A 451 -25.35 -24.10 15.45
CA LEU A 451 -25.73 -22.94 16.26
C LEU A 451 -27.20 -23.03 16.71
N LEU A 452 -28.12 -23.25 15.76
CA LEU A 452 -29.58 -23.33 16.03
C LEU A 452 -29.94 -24.54 16.91
N GLN A 453 -29.26 -25.67 16.75
CA GLN A 453 -29.45 -26.85 17.58
C GLN A 453 -28.87 -26.66 18.99
N GLY A 454 -27.77 -25.93 19.12
CA GLY A 454 -27.11 -25.60 20.39
C GLY A 454 -27.97 -24.72 21.30
N GLN A 455 -28.86 -23.89 20.74
CA GLN A 455 -29.83 -23.10 21.51
C GLN A 455 -30.80 -23.97 22.30
N ASN A 456 -31.04 -25.18 21.84
CA ASN A 456 -32.05 -26.11 22.42
C ASN A 456 -31.45 -27.22 23.31
N ARG A 457 -30.10 -27.43 23.30
CA ARG A 457 -29.44 -28.52 24.05
C ARG A 457 -27.99 -28.11 24.44
N LYS A 458 -27.67 -28.21 25.73
CA LYS A 458 -26.30 -27.89 26.25
C LYS A 458 -25.18 -28.76 25.64
N ASP A 459 -25.49 -29.95 25.13
CA ASP A 459 -24.49 -30.89 24.58
C ASP A 459 -23.99 -30.51 23.16
N ASN A 460 -24.65 -29.61 22.46
CA ASN A 460 -24.32 -29.26 21.08
C ASN A 460 -23.34 -28.07 20.94
N SER A 461 -22.88 -27.49 22.04
CA SER A 461 -21.90 -26.36 22.00
C SER A 461 -20.56 -26.78 21.39
N LEU A 462 -20.11 -28.00 21.59
CA LEU A 462 -18.87 -28.53 21.03
C LEU A 462 -18.95 -28.71 19.51
N GLU A 463 -20.08 -29.13 18.98
CA GLU A 463 -20.31 -29.27 17.55
C GLU A 463 -20.27 -27.89 16.86
N PHE A 464 -20.90 -26.88 17.46
CA PHE A 464 -20.83 -25.50 16.96
C PHE A 464 -19.41 -24.97 16.96
N VAL A 465 -18.67 -25.07 18.07
CA VAL A 465 -17.28 -24.60 18.17
C VAL A 465 -16.37 -25.29 17.14
N THR A 466 -16.55 -26.62 16.96
CA THR A 466 -15.79 -27.39 15.98
C THR A 466 -16.11 -26.96 14.54
N SER A 467 -17.39 -26.73 14.23
CA SER A 467 -17.83 -26.29 12.91
C SER A 467 -17.40 -24.86 12.60
N LEU A 468 -17.49 -23.96 13.60
CA LEU A 468 -17.00 -22.59 13.50
C LEU A 468 -15.48 -22.56 13.28
N GLY A 469 -14.70 -23.39 13.99
CA GLY A 469 -13.26 -23.52 13.79
C GLY A 469 -12.89 -23.95 12.37
N ARG A 470 -13.62 -24.92 11.79
CA ARG A 470 -13.44 -25.30 10.37
C ARG A 470 -13.74 -24.15 9.42
N LEU A 471 -14.82 -23.40 9.67
CA LEU A 471 -15.21 -22.25 8.86
C LEU A 471 -14.14 -21.13 8.94
N LEU A 472 -13.60 -20.85 10.12
CA LEU A 472 -12.56 -19.83 10.31
C LEU A 472 -11.23 -20.21 9.64
N ASN A 473 -10.95 -21.49 9.39
CA ASN A 473 -9.73 -21.89 8.66
C ASN A 473 -9.71 -21.38 7.22
N TYR A 474 -10.84 -21.09 6.61
CA TYR A 474 -10.90 -20.46 5.28
C TYR A 474 -10.32 -19.04 5.27
N ALA A 475 -10.23 -18.36 6.40
CA ALA A 475 -9.53 -17.08 6.52
C ALA A 475 -8.02 -17.17 6.19
N ASN A 476 -7.43 -18.36 6.33
CA ASN A 476 -6.02 -18.63 6.01
C ASN A 476 -5.84 -19.28 4.63
N SER A 477 -6.94 -19.51 3.88
CA SER A 477 -6.86 -20.01 2.51
C SER A 477 -6.48 -18.89 1.55
N ASN A 478 -5.93 -19.26 0.38
CA ASN A 478 -5.70 -18.32 -0.72
C ASN A 478 -6.87 -18.31 -1.73
N GLU A 479 -8.07 -18.70 -1.28
CA GLU A 479 -9.28 -18.83 -2.08
C GLU A 479 -10.11 -17.54 -2.05
N LEU A 480 -11.10 -17.43 -2.94
CA LEU A 480 -11.99 -16.27 -3.01
C LEU A 480 -12.85 -16.09 -1.76
N THR A 481 -13.01 -17.12 -0.94
CA THR A 481 -13.71 -17.09 0.34
C THR A 481 -12.89 -16.42 1.46
N GLN A 482 -11.60 -16.18 1.25
CA GLN A 482 -10.72 -15.59 2.26
C GLN A 482 -11.22 -14.21 2.72
N VAL A 483 -11.50 -13.29 1.78
CA VAL A 483 -11.96 -11.91 2.11
C VAL A 483 -13.24 -11.93 2.96
N PRO A 484 -14.33 -12.59 2.58
CA PRO A 484 -15.54 -12.62 3.41
C PRO A 484 -15.34 -13.35 4.75
N CYS A 485 -14.46 -14.37 4.81
CA CYS A 485 -14.12 -15.05 6.06
C CYS A 485 -13.35 -14.16 7.03
N LEU A 486 -12.36 -13.41 6.56
CA LEU A 486 -11.61 -12.45 7.38
C LEU A 486 -12.53 -11.33 7.89
N LEU A 487 -13.44 -10.84 7.03
CA LEU A 487 -14.43 -9.84 7.44
C LEU A 487 -15.38 -10.40 8.52
N PHE A 488 -15.84 -11.64 8.37
CA PHE A 488 -16.63 -12.32 9.36
C PHE A 488 -15.89 -12.48 10.69
N LYS A 489 -14.64 -12.98 10.65
CA LYS A 489 -13.78 -13.13 11.82
C LYS A 489 -13.59 -11.81 12.57
N GLY A 490 -13.21 -10.73 11.87
CA GLY A 490 -13.01 -9.42 12.48
C GLY A 490 -14.30 -8.86 13.12
N LYS A 491 -15.47 -9.07 12.50
CA LYS A 491 -16.75 -8.70 13.10
C LYS A 491 -17.10 -9.58 14.30
N LEU A 492 -16.79 -10.87 14.26
CA LEU A 492 -17.02 -11.79 15.37
C LEU A 492 -16.26 -11.34 16.64
N GLU A 493 -15.04 -10.85 16.48
CA GLU A 493 -14.23 -10.32 17.57
C GLU A 493 -14.77 -9.01 18.18
N LEU A 494 -15.70 -8.34 17.50
CA LEU A 494 -16.36 -7.10 17.94
C LEU A 494 -17.72 -7.34 18.61
N ILE A 495 -18.20 -8.60 18.75
CA ILE A 495 -19.43 -8.89 19.45
C ILE A 495 -19.32 -8.51 20.93
N ARG A 496 -20.35 -7.84 21.47
CA ARG A 496 -20.38 -7.27 22.82
C ARG A 496 -21.71 -7.51 23.55
N GLY A 497 -22.42 -8.54 23.18
CA GLY A 497 -23.65 -8.93 23.89
C GLY A 497 -23.39 -9.24 25.37
N THR A 498 -24.29 -8.85 26.24
CA THR A 498 -24.19 -9.05 27.70
C THR A 498 -24.70 -10.41 28.13
N THR A 499 -25.49 -11.08 27.29
CA THR A 499 -26.05 -12.42 27.51
C THR A 499 -25.58 -13.40 26.43
N VAL A 500 -25.72 -14.69 26.73
CA VAL A 500 -25.46 -15.76 25.76
C VAL A 500 -26.41 -15.66 24.58
N GLU A 501 -27.67 -15.33 24.84
CA GLU A 501 -28.74 -15.19 23.84
C GLU A 501 -28.42 -14.02 22.87
N GLU A 502 -27.99 -12.89 23.39
CA GLU A 502 -27.57 -11.74 22.56
C GLU A 502 -26.38 -12.10 21.67
N ASN A 503 -25.32 -12.65 22.24
CA ASN A 503 -24.13 -13.08 21.48
C ASN A 503 -24.49 -14.13 20.44
N THR A 504 -25.35 -15.08 20.76
CA THR A 504 -25.80 -16.13 19.81
C THR A 504 -26.55 -15.51 18.63
N ARG A 505 -27.44 -14.55 18.88
CA ARG A 505 -28.20 -13.84 17.85
C ARG A 505 -27.25 -13.05 16.95
N ASP A 506 -26.26 -12.37 17.53
CA ASP A 506 -25.27 -11.60 16.77
C ASP A 506 -24.43 -12.52 15.88
N VAL A 507 -23.99 -13.67 16.38
CA VAL A 507 -23.27 -14.68 15.58
C VAL A 507 -24.15 -15.20 14.45
N GLU A 508 -25.44 -15.47 14.68
CA GLU A 508 -26.38 -15.91 13.65
C GLU A 508 -26.50 -14.87 12.53
N VAL A 509 -26.64 -13.59 12.88
CA VAL A 509 -26.69 -12.48 11.92
C VAL A 509 -25.40 -12.43 11.08
N LEU A 510 -24.23 -12.56 11.70
CA LEU A 510 -22.95 -12.57 11.00
C LEU A 510 -22.78 -13.77 10.07
N LEU A 511 -23.27 -14.96 10.45
CA LEU A 511 -23.25 -16.15 9.58
C LEU A 511 -24.18 -15.96 8.36
N HIS A 512 -25.33 -15.33 8.53
CA HIS A 512 -26.23 -14.98 7.42
C HIS A 512 -25.61 -13.92 6.51
N GLU A 513 -24.91 -12.93 7.05
CA GLU A 513 -24.17 -11.95 6.27
C GLU A 513 -23.04 -12.64 5.47
N LEU A 514 -22.28 -13.54 6.11
CA LEU A 514 -21.23 -14.31 5.43
C LEU A 514 -21.80 -15.12 4.27
N LYS A 515 -22.94 -15.80 4.47
CA LYS A 515 -23.66 -16.51 3.41
C LYS A 515 -24.01 -15.57 2.24
N SER A 516 -24.59 -14.40 2.53
CA SER A 516 -24.93 -13.40 1.51
C SER A 516 -23.71 -12.95 0.73
N ASN A 517 -22.59 -12.68 1.42
CA ASN A 517 -21.35 -12.26 0.79
C ASN A 517 -20.76 -13.33 -0.14
N VAL A 518 -20.83 -14.61 0.25
CA VAL A 518 -20.35 -15.71 -0.61
C VAL A 518 -21.27 -15.92 -1.83
N LEU A 519 -22.58 -15.73 -1.69
CA LEU A 519 -23.50 -15.76 -2.83
C LEU A 519 -23.19 -14.67 -3.86
N LYS A 520 -22.76 -13.48 -3.42
CA LYS A 520 -22.30 -12.43 -4.34
C LYS A 520 -21.08 -12.87 -5.14
N ILE A 521 -20.15 -13.63 -4.55
CA ILE A 521 -18.99 -14.17 -5.27
C ILE A 521 -19.43 -15.14 -6.39
N LEU A 522 -20.43 -15.98 -6.13
CA LEU A 522 -20.97 -16.85 -7.17
C LEU A 522 -21.58 -16.07 -8.35
N VAL A 523 -22.24 -14.94 -8.06
CA VAL A 523 -22.75 -14.04 -9.12
C VAL A 523 -21.60 -13.45 -9.93
N LEU A 524 -20.52 -13.02 -9.30
CA LEU A 524 -19.33 -12.52 -9.99
C LEU A 524 -18.67 -13.58 -10.89
N LEU A 525 -18.57 -14.83 -10.42
CA LEU A 525 -18.06 -15.95 -11.21
C LEU A 525 -18.97 -16.28 -12.40
N LYS A 526 -20.29 -16.20 -12.23
CA LYS A 526 -21.24 -16.38 -13.33
C LYS A 526 -21.06 -15.29 -14.40
N LYS A 527 -20.97 -14.03 -14.00
CA LYS A 527 -20.71 -12.90 -14.90
C LYS A 527 -19.40 -13.06 -15.66
N LEU A 528 -18.35 -13.57 -14.98
CA LEU A 528 -17.07 -13.87 -15.63
C LEU A 528 -17.20 -14.88 -16.77
N ASP A 529 -18.03 -15.91 -16.61
CA ASP A 529 -18.31 -16.89 -17.68
C ASP A 529 -19.10 -16.26 -18.83
N GLU A 530 -20.15 -15.52 -18.54
CA GLU A 530 -20.99 -14.87 -19.55
C GLU A 530 -20.13 -13.93 -20.41
N THR A 531 -19.31 -13.11 -19.78
CA THR A 531 -18.38 -12.23 -20.50
C THR A 531 -17.29 -12.98 -21.25
N ALA A 532 -16.91 -14.19 -20.82
CA ALA A 532 -16.02 -15.09 -21.58
C ALA A 532 -16.74 -15.78 -22.75
N ALA A 533 -18.08 -15.90 -22.73
CA ALA A 533 -18.89 -16.53 -23.79
C ALA A 533 -19.27 -15.57 -24.92
N GLU A 534 -19.49 -14.28 -24.66
CA GLU A 534 -19.88 -13.26 -25.64
C GLU A 534 -18.87 -13.07 -26.78
N VAL A 535 -17.61 -13.41 -26.55
CA VAL A 535 -16.57 -13.46 -27.61
C VAL A 535 -16.83 -14.57 -28.63
N ARG A 536 -17.78 -15.52 -28.40
CA ARG A 536 -18.16 -16.57 -29.38
C ARG A 536 -19.08 -16.06 -30.51
N THR A 537 -19.80 -14.97 -30.28
CA THR A 537 -20.77 -14.42 -31.24
C THR A 537 -20.24 -13.09 -31.77
N GLY A 538 -19.20 -13.15 -32.62
CA GLY A 538 -18.52 -12.04 -33.26
C GLY A 538 -19.34 -10.76 -33.42
N ASN A 539 -19.06 -9.77 -32.60
CA ASN A 539 -19.22 -8.36 -32.93
C ASN A 539 -18.10 -7.58 -32.20
N ALA A 540 -16.98 -7.47 -32.88
CA ALA A 540 -15.90 -6.56 -32.51
C ALA A 540 -16.38 -5.14 -32.79
N VAL A 541 -16.98 -4.50 -31.80
CA VAL A 541 -17.05 -3.03 -31.74
C VAL A 541 -15.86 -2.56 -30.91
N THR A 542 -14.79 -2.25 -31.60
CA THR A 542 -13.67 -1.47 -31.07
C THR A 542 -14.21 -0.11 -30.65
N LYS A 543 -14.48 0.05 -29.35
CA LYS A 543 -14.55 1.36 -28.72
C LYS A 543 -13.20 1.64 -28.06
N THR A 544 -12.32 2.28 -28.82
CA THR A 544 -11.22 3.09 -28.28
C THR A 544 -11.84 4.18 -27.43
N ALA A 545 -11.80 4.02 -26.13
CA ALA A 545 -12.02 5.13 -25.22
C ALA A 545 -10.73 5.96 -25.21
N GLU A 546 -10.69 7.01 -26.02
CA GLU A 546 -9.77 8.13 -25.85
C GLU A 546 -10.09 8.77 -24.49
N VAL A 547 -9.26 8.51 -23.50
CA VAL A 547 -9.23 9.30 -22.26
C VAL A 547 -8.38 10.52 -22.59
N ASN A 548 -9.03 11.63 -22.89
CA ASN A 548 -8.39 12.94 -22.92
C ASN A 548 -7.88 13.28 -21.52
N ILE A 549 -6.61 13.71 -21.48
CA ILE A 549 -5.78 14.19 -20.35
C ILE A 549 -6.40 15.44 -19.71
#